data_c24f4014199a48e90a666c87cd6210d9
#
_entry.id   c24f4014199a48e90a666c87cd6210d9
#
_cell.length_a   1.000
_cell.length_b   1.000
_cell.length_c   1.000
_cell.angle_alpha   90.00
_cell.angle_beta   90.00
_cell.angle_gamma   90.00
#
_symmetry.space_group_name_H-M   'P 1'
#
loop_
_entity.id
_entity.type
_entity.pdbx_description
1 polymer ?
#
loop_
_entity_poly.entity_id
_entity_poly.type
_entity_poly.pdbx_seq_one_letter_code
_entity_poly.pdbx_strand_id
1 'polypeptide(L)'
;IRYPNATRPWQHVLEPITGYLQLALHLSRSQSLSGESFNFGPNPSEIYPVIDVVEYISERLSGGLMFFADKLDDIKESSLLSLDSSKARACLGWRPSLTCLSAIDWTASWYQSYYSNYSSMYDFTLNQINRFLRP
;
A
#
# COMPACT_ATOMS: atom_id res chain seq x y z
N ILE A 1 9.68 -4.79 -16.28
CA ILE A 1 8.43 -4.01 -16.06
C ILE A 1 7.67 -3.96 -17.37
N ARG A 2 6.43 -4.42 -17.39
CA ARG A 2 5.60 -4.46 -18.61
C ARG A 2 4.99 -3.10 -18.98
N TYR A 3 4.53 -2.35 -18.00
CA TYR A 3 3.84 -1.06 -18.18
C TYR A 3 4.41 -0.01 -17.23
N PRO A 4 5.58 0.57 -17.56
CA PRO A 4 6.28 1.49 -16.66
C PRO A 4 5.46 2.75 -16.33
N ASN A 5 4.69 3.25 -17.29
CA ASN A 5 3.89 4.46 -17.14
C ASN A 5 2.48 4.21 -16.55
N ALA A 6 2.12 2.95 -16.29
CA ALA A 6 0.83 2.65 -15.68
C ALA A 6 0.84 3.04 -14.20
N THR A 7 -0.26 3.63 -13.74
CA THR A 7 -0.44 3.99 -12.33
C THR A 7 -1.18 2.90 -11.57
N ARG A 8 -0.86 2.76 -10.28
CA ARG A 8 -1.50 1.80 -9.37
C ARG A 8 -1.77 2.47 -8.03
N PRO A 9 -2.75 2.00 -7.27
CA PRO A 9 -3.07 2.53 -5.94
C PRO A 9 -2.08 2.01 -4.89
N TRP A 10 -0.85 2.55 -4.92
CA TRP A 10 0.23 2.14 -4.03
C TRP A 10 -0.07 2.50 -2.58
N GLN A 11 0.02 1.51 -1.68
CA GLN A 11 -0.18 1.72 -0.25
C GLN A 11 0.53 0.64 0.56
N HIS A 12 0.83 0.95 1.82
CA HIS A 12 1.37 -0.03 2.76
C HIS A 12 0.29 -1.04 3.18
N VAL A 13 0.69 -2.29 3.42
CA VAL A 13 -0.25 -3.37 3.79
C VAL A 13 -1.07 -3.06 5.05
N LEU A 14 -0.55 -2.29 5.99
CA LEU A 14 -1.26 -1.91 7.21
C LEU A 14 -2.46 -0.99 6.94
N GLU A 15 -2.47 -0.26 5.84
CA GLU A 15 -3.60 0.61 5.46
C GLU A 15 -4.90 -0.19 5.24
N PRO A 16 -4.97 -1.14 4.30
CA PRO A 16 -6.19 -1.91 4.12
C PRO A 16 -6.50 -2.82 5.31
N ILE A 17 -5.48 -3.33 6.02
CA ILE A 17 -5.70 -4.15 7.23
C ILE A 17 -6.45 -3.35 8.30
N THR A 18 -6.05 -2.11 8.56
CA THR A 18 -6.78 -1.26 9.52
C THR A 18 -8.20 -0.94 9.05
N GLY A 19 -8.40 -0.77 7.75
CA GLY A 19 -9.73 -0.62 7.16
C GLY A 19 -10.61 -1.84 7.40
N TYR A 20 -10.09 -3.04 7.21
CA TYR A 20 -10.80 -4.30 7.49
C TYR A 20 -11.15 -4.44 8.98
N LEU A 21 -10.22 -4.09 9.87
CA LEU A 21 -10.47 -4.14 11.31
C LEU A 21 -11.53 -3.13 11.75
N GLN A 22 -11.51 -1.91 11.19
CA GLN A 22 -12.55 -0.90 11.46
C GLN A 22 -13.91 -1.35 10.96
N LEU A 23 -13.99 -1.93 9.75
CA LEU A 23 -15.23 -2.50 9.21
C LEU A 23 -15.75 -3.65 10.10
N ALA A 24 -14.87 -4.58 10.50
CA ALA A 24 -15.24 -5.68 11.39
C ALA A 24 -15.77 -5.16 12.74
N LEU A 25 -15.12 -4.16 13.32
CA LEU A 25 -15.57 -3.52 14.56
C LEU A 25 -16.93 -2.83 14.38
N HIS A 26 -17.17 -2.17 13.24
CA HIS A 26 -18.45 -1.56 12.94
C HIS A 26 -19.56 -2.63 12.85
N LEU A 27 -19.31 -3.70 12.09
CA LEU A 27 -20.27 -4.80 11.92
C LEU A 27 -20.58 -5.55 13.23
N SER A 28 -19.63 -5.61 14.16
CA SER A 28 -19.88 -6.20 15.49
C SER A 28 -20.84 -5.38 16.35
N ARG A 29 -21.01 -4.08 16.04
CA ARG A 29 -21.88 -3.14 16.79
C ARG A 29 -23.19 -2.84 16.07
N SER A 30 -23.23 -2.97 14.76
CA SER A 30 -24.37 -2.62 13.93
C SER A 30 -24.42 -3.43 12.65
N GLN A 31 -25.61 -3.82 12.22
CA GLN A 31 -25.82 -4.50 10.93
C GLN A 31 -26.02 -3.52 9.76
N SER A 32 -25.92 -2.23 9.99
CA SER A 32 -26.25 -1.19 8.99
C SER A 32 -25.39 -1.23 7.72
N LEU A 33 -24.19 -1.81 7.80
CA LEU A 33 -23.25 -1.99 6.66
C LEU A 33 -23.12 -3.44 6.22
N SER A 34 -24.00 -4.33 6.70
CA SER A 34 -23.97 -5.75 6.32
C SER A 34 -24.26 -5.92 4.83
N GLY A 35 -23.41 -6.67 4.13
CA GLY A 35 -23.50 -6.88 2.69
C GLY A 35 -22.95 -5.75 1.82
N GLU A 36 -22.47 -4.65 2.42
CA GLU A 36 -21.90 -3.52 1.69
C GLU A 36 -20.41 -3.77 1.34
N SER A 37 -20.02 -3.33 0.13
CA SER A 37 -18.63 -3.39 -0.32
C SER A 37 -17.89 -2.07 -0.04
N PHE A 38 -16.60 -2.17 0.31
CA PHE A 38 -15.73 -1.05 0.60
C PHE A 38 -14.40 -1.18 -0.14
N ASN A 39 -13.88 -0.04 -0.62
CA ASN A 39 -12.51 0.08 -1.09
C ASN A 39 -11.67 0.81 -0.04
N PHE A 40 -10.46 0.33 0.18
CA PHE A 40 -9.44 0.96 1.02
C PHE A 40 -8.22 1.23 0.14
N GLY A 41 -8.01 2.47 -0.25
CA GLY A 41 -6.96 2.88 -1.18
C GLY A 41 -6.26 4.16 -0.72
N PRO A 42 -5.11 4.48 -1.33
CA PRO A 42 -4.33 5.67 -0.99
C PRO A 42 -5.11 6.96 -1.27
N ASN A 43 -4.52 8.07 -0.88
CA ASN A 43 -5.09 9.37 -1.16
C ASN A 43 -5.14 9.59 -2.70
N PRO A 44 -6.28 10.03 -3.28
CA PRO A 44 -6.40 10.23 -4.73
C PRO A 44 -5.39 11.22 -5.34
N SER A 45 -4.79 12.09 -4.53
CA SER A 45 -3.71 12.99 -4.98
C SER A 45 -2.34 12.32 -5.11
N GLU A 46 -2.19 11.08 -4.62
CA GLU A 46 -0.92 10.35 -4.59
C GLU A 46 -0.89 9.26 -5.66
N ILE A 47 -0.76 9.70 -6.91
CA ILE A 47 -0.72 8.83 -8.08
C ILE A 47 0.71 8.77 -8.60
N TYR A 48 1.31 7.58 -8.57
CA TYR A 48 2.67 7.35 -9.04
C TYR A 48 2.69 6.25 -10.10
N PRO A 49 3.38 6.47 -11.24
CA PRO A 49 3.67 5.41 -12.22
C PRO A 49 4.50 4.29 -11.62
N VAL A 50 4.39 3.10 -12.20
CA VAL A 50 5.20 1.94 -11.79
C VAL A 50 6.68 2.26 -11.81
N ILE A 51 7.15 2.97 -12.85
CA ILE A 51 8.58 3.29 -12.98
C ILE A 51 9.09 4.14 -11.82
N ASP A 52 8.35 5.18 -11.43
CA ASP A 52 8.75 6.08 -10.34
C ASP A 52 8.86 5.32 -9.01
N VAL A 53 7.92 4.39 -8.76
CA VAL A 53 7.94 3.55 -7.56
C VAL A 53 9.13 2.59 -7.56
N VAL A 54 9.44 1.98 -8.72
CA VAL A 54 10.59 1.06 -8.83
C VAL A 54 11.91 1.81 -8.66
N GLU A 55 12.05 2.99 -9.24
CA GLU A 55 13.23 3.85 -9.07
C GLU A 55 13.39 4.25 -7.60
N TYR A 56 12.31 4.74 -6.99
CA TYR A 56 12.30 5.17 -5.61
C TYR A 56 12.65 4.03 -4.62
N ILE A 57 12.12 2.81 -4.81
CA ILE A 57 12.45 1.67 -3.95
C ILE A 57 13.88 1.16 -4.21
N SER A 58 14.35 1.24 -5.46
CA SER A 58 15.71 0.84 -5.83
C SER A 58 16.78 1.66 -5.10
N GLU A 59 16.56 2.97 -4.97
CA GLU A 59 17.47 3.85 -4.22
C GLU A 59 17.57 3.50 -2.73
N ARG A 60 16.54 2.84 -2.17
CA ARG A 60 16.44 2.49 -0.75
C ARG A 60 16.93 1.09 -0.42
N LEU A 61 17.00 0.22 -1.40
CA LEU A 61 17.49 -1.14 -1.20
C LEU A 61 19.02 -1.18 -1.39
N SER A 62 19.71 -1.74 -0.42
CA SER A 62 21.16 -1.93 -0.47
C SER A 62 21.54 -2.79 -1.69
N GLY A 63 22.33 -2.23 -2.59
CA GLY A 63 22.74 -2.89 -3.83
C GLY A 63 21.90 -2.49 -5.06
N GLY A 64 20.84 -1.70 -4.88
CA GLY A 64 19.95 -1.28 -5.95
C GLY A 64 19.11 -2.42 -6.53
N LEU A 65 18.23 -2.08 -7.46
CA LEU A 65 17.47 -3.06 -8.26
C LEU A 65 17.84 -2.87 -9.73
N MET A 66 18.17 -3.97 -10.39
CA MET A 66 18.25 -3.98 -11.86
C MET A 66 16.87 -4.36 -12.42
N PHE A 67 16.30 -3.53 -13.28
CA PHE A 67 15.03 -3.79 -13.91
C PHE A 67 15.08 -3.45 -15.40
N PHE A 68 14.25 -4.13 -16.19
CA PHE A 68 14.11 -3.92 -17.61
C PHE A 68 12.66 -3.56 -17.91
N ALA A 69 12.46 -2.51 -18.70
CA ALA A 69 11.15 -2.21 -19.25
C ALA A 69 10.97 -3.00 -20.55
N ASP A 70 10.02 -3.91 -20.58
CA ASP A 70 9.67 -4.69 -21.75
C ASP A 70 8.34 -4.16 -22.33
N LYS A 71 8.31 -3.93 -23.64
CA LYS A 71 7.08 -3.58 -24.34
C LYS A 71 6.41 -4.87 -24.81
N LEU A 72 5.37 -5.29 -24.11
CA LEU A 72 4.48 -6.34 -24.62
C LEU A 72 3.35 -5.67 -25.41
N ASP A 73 3.40 -5.81 -26.73
CA ASP A 73 2.50 -5.13 -27.66
C ASP A 73 1.05 -5.65 -27.66
N ASP A 74 0.77 -6.83 -27.08
CA ASP A 74 -0.50 -7.53 -27.27
C ASP A 74 -1.50 -7.52 -26.11
N ILE A 75 -1.13 -7.03 -24.93
CA ILE A 75 -2.06 -7.00 -23.78
C ILE A 75 -2.32 -5.56 -23.37
N LYS A 76 -3.52 -5.05 -23.64
CA LYS A 76 -3.96 -3.74 -23.16
C LYS A 76 -4.32 -3.83 -21.69
N GLU A 77 -3.41 -3.48 -20.81
CA GLU A 77 -3.71 -3.24 -19.40
C GLU A 77 -4.15 -1.78 -19.21
N SER A 78 -5.04 -1.54 -18.23
CA SER A 78 -5.44 -0.16 -17.89
C SER A 78 -4.22 0.66 -17.49
N SER A 79 -4.02 1.78 -18.17
CA SER A 79 -2.94 2.72 -17.86
C SER A 79 -3.18 3.45 -16.53
N LEU A 80 -4.44 3.63 -16.15
CA LEU A 80 -4.85 4.28 -14.89
C LEU A 80 -5.72 3.31 -14.09
N LEU A 81 -5.24 2.94 -12.91
CA LEU A 81 -6.03 2.23 -11.92
C LEU A 81 -5.98 3.01 -10.59
N SER A 82 -7.14 3.44 -10.14
CA SER A 82 -7.31 4.11 -8.85
C SER A 82 -8.45 3.47 -8.06
N LEU A 83 -8.46 3.68 -6.75
CA LEU A 83 -9.52 3.23 -5.85
C LEU A 83 -10.25 4.43 -5.26
N ASP A 84 -11.57 4.44 -5.38
CA ASP A 84 -12.40 5.40 -4.66
C ASP A 84 -12.73 4.86 -3.26
N SER A 85 -12.14 5.49 -2.24
CA SER A 85 -12.34 5.16 -0.83
C SER A 85 -13.32 6.13 -0.13
N SER A 86 -14.10 6.91 -0.89
CA SER A 86 -15.02 7.91 -0.34
C SER A 86 -16.03 7.29 0.63
N LYS A 87 -16.54 6.09 0.31
CA LYS A 87 -17.47 5.35 1.17
C LYS A 87 -16.82 4.91 2.49
N ALA A 88 -15.57 4.43 2.46
CA ALA A 88 -14.83 4.06 3.66
C ALA A 88 -14.61 5.29 4.56
N ARG A 89 -14.28 6.44 3.96
CA ARG A 89 -14.15 7.71 4.69
C ARG A 89 -15.46 8.15 5.34
N ALA A 90 -16.56 8.09 4.58
CA ALA A 90 -17.85 8.57 5.05
C ALA A 90 -18.48 7.65 6.11
N CYS A 91 -18.44 6.34 5.90
CA CYS A 91 -19.16 5.38 6.76
C CYS A 91 -18.33 4.88 7.94
N LEU A 92 -17.01 4.77 7.77
CA LEU A 92 -16.11 4.19 8.78
C LEU A 92 -15.17 5.24 9.41
N GLY A 93 -15.08 6.44 8.83
CA GLY A 93 -14.06 7.41 9.22
C GLY A 93 -12.63 7.00 8.82
N TRP A 94 -12.47 5.90 8.07
CA TRP A 94 -11.17 5.42 7.66
C TRP A 94 -10.48 6.39 6.67
N ARG A 95 -9.20 6.62 6.89
CA ARG A 95 -8.33 7.41 6.01
C ARG A 95 -6.95 6.76 5.96
N PRO A 96 -6.25 6.81 4.81
CA PRO A 96 -4.85 6.39 4.78
C PRO A 96 -4.00 7.28 5.69
N SER A 97 -3.08 6.67 6.42
CA SER A 97 -2.19 7.32 7.39
C SER A 97 -0.83 7.66 6.78
N LEU A 98 -0.38 6.87 5.80
CA LEU A 98 0.91 7.04 5.15
C LEU A 98 0.71 7.67 3.76
N THR A 99 1.66 8.51 3.37
CA THR A 99 1.85 8.89 1.97
C THR A 99 2.36 7.71 1.17
N CYS A 100 2.24 7.75 -0.16
CA CYS A 100 2.81 6.70 -1.02
C CYS A 100 4.31 6.51 -0.78
N LEU A 101 5.08 7.60 -0.72
CA LEU A 101 6.53 7.53 -0.49
C LEU A 101 6.86 6.95 0.88
N SER A 102 6.13 7.34 1.92
CA SER A 102 6.30 6.74 3.27
C SER A 102 5.96 5.25 3.28
N ALA A 103 4.93 4.83 2.54
CA ALA A 103 4.56 3.42 2.40
C ALA A 103 5.68 2.60 1.74
N ILE A 104 6.33 3.18 0.71
CA ILE A 104 7.49 2.56 0.04
C ILE A 104 8.70 2.51 0.99
N ASP A 105 8.99 3.58 1.73
CA ASP A 105 10.09 3.62 2.72
C ASP A 105 9.92 2.54 3.78
N TRP A 106 8.71 2.37 4.31
CA TRP A 106 8.41 1.33 5.29
C TRP A 106 8.55 -0.08 4.71
N THR A 107 8.08 -0.27 3.51
CA THR A 107 8.20 -1.54 2.79
C THR A 107 9.66 -1.87 2.50
N ALA A 108 10.43 -0.92 1.98
CA ALA A 108 11.86 -1.10 1.69
C ALA A 108 12.65 -1.44 2.96
N SER A 109 12.41 -0.72 4.06
CA SER A 109 13.08 -0.98 5.34
C SER A 109 12.75 -2.36 5.90
N TRP A 110 11.52 -2.84 5.70
CA TRP A 110 11.13 -4.19 6.10
C TRP A 110 11.91 -5.24 5.30
N TYR A 111 11.99 -5.10 3.98
CA TYR A 111 12.74 -6.03 3.13
C TYR A 111 14.24 -5.97 3.40
N GLN A 112 14.82 -4.79 3.63
CA GLN A 112 16.23 -4.67 4.03
C GLN A 112 16.51 -5.45 5.32
N SER A 113 15.66 -5.29 6.34
CA SER A 113 15.78 -6.03 7.59
C SER A 113 15.65 -7.54 7.36
N TYR A 114 14.69 -7.96 6.55
CA TYR A 114 14.45 -9.36 6.21
C TYR A 114 15.68 -10.02 5.59
N TYR A 115 16.31 -9.37 4.61
CA TYR A 115 17.49 -9.93 3.95
C TYR A 115 18.78 -9.80 4.78
N SER A 116 18.86 -8.85 5.69
CA SER A 116 20.04 -8.64 6.53
C SER A 116 19.99 -9.46 7.83
N ASN A 117 18.84 -9.62 8.45
CA ASN A 117 18.68 -10.31 9.73
C ASN A 117 17.28 -10.88 9.91
N TYR A 118 17.03 -12.02 9.33
CA TYR A 118 15.72 -12.70 9.39
C TYR A 118 15.23 -12.98 10.83
N SER A 119 16.13 -13.25 11.77
CA SER A 119 15.79 -13.63 13.14
C SER A 119 15.12 -12.50 13.96
N SER A 120 15.25 -11.25 13.52
CA SER A 120 14.66 -10.08 14.21
C SER A 120 13.34 -9.60 13.62
N MET A 121 12.77 -10.32 12.63
CA MET A 121 11.62 -9.83 11.84
C MET A 121 10.33 -9.71 12.64
N TYR A 122 10.14 -10.54 13.67
CA TYR A 122 8.98 -10.41 14.55
C TYR A 122 8.98 -9.03 15.26
N ASP A 123 10.11 -8.69 15.90
CA ASP A 123 10.22 -7.42 16.62
C ASP A 123 10.18 -6.22 15.68
N PHE A 124 10.82 -6.34 14.51
CA PHE A 124 10.78 -5.31 13.49
C PHE A 124 9.34 -5.03 13.03
N THR A 125 8.60 -6.08 12.69
CA THR A 125 7.21 -5.98 12.25
C THR A 125 6.31 -5.42 13.35
N LEU A 126 6.48 -5.91 14.58
CA LEU A 126 5.74 -5.41 15.74
C LEU A 126 6.00 -3.91 15.99
N ASN A 127 7.25 -3.47 15.83
CA ASN A 127 7.61 -2.05 15.93
C ASN A 127 6.94 -1.20 14.82
N GLN A 128 6.91 -1.68 13.58
CA GLN A 128 6.17 -1.00 12.51
C GLN A 128 4.67 -0.90 12.83
N ILE A 129 4.05 -1.99 13.28
CA ILE A 129 2.63 -1.99 13.67
C ILE A 129 2.39 -0.97 14.80
N ASN A 130 3.19 -1.01 15.86
CA ASN A 130 3.06 -0.10 16.98
C ASN A 130 3.23 1.37 16.58
N ARG A 131 4.16 1.65 15.67
CA ARG A 131 4.37 3.00 15.12
C ARG A 131 3.19 3.45 14.26
N PHE A 132 2.63 2.54 13.44
CA PHE A 132 1.49 2.83 12.58
C PHE A 132 0.22 3.15 13.38
N LEU A 133 0.00 2.48 14.51
CA LEU A 133 -1.18 2.66 15.36
C LEU A 133 -1.07 3.85 16.32
N ARG A 134 0.10 4.49 16.42
CA ARG A 134 0.25 5.73 17.21
C ARG A 134 -0.15 6.92 16.34
N PRO A 135 -1.07 7.80 16.81
CA PRO A 135 -1.47 9.03 16.11
C PRO A 135 -0.32 10.03 16.03
#